data_6c3250375f17782c28147b17134423f1
#
_entry.id   6c3250375f17782c28147b17134423f1
#
_cell.length_a   1.000
_cell.length_b   1.000
_cell.length_c   1.000
_cell.angle_alpha   90.00
_cell.angle_beta   90.00
_cell.angle_gamma   90.00
#
_symmetry.space_group_name_H-M   'P 1'
#
loop_
_entity.id
_entity.type
_entity.pdbx_description
1 polymer ?
#
loop_
_entity_poly.entity_id
_entity_poly.type
_entity_poly.pdbx_seq_one_letter_code
_entity_poly.pdbx_strand_id
1 'polypeptide(L)'
;IRYAIEKGAELVAAFDINPAVLGKDASEIVAEDYPKTGVCVSPAEKAEKILGSLKPDVCIIATRSTVAELEDIFTICAKHGINAITTCEEALYPWNSSPALTSRLDELAKAGNCTLTGVGYCDLVWGTMVTNLAGSSFKITKILGSSWYNVEDYGIALAEGHGAGFTPERFEKEIANINHMSEAELKELVESGKYVPSYMWNQNGWLCSKMKLHVTSQTQRCYPTTHSEDLFSETLNATIKAGDPTGMRAVVTTETEEGITFVTECVGKVFAPDEFDRNDWTLVGEPETTISVNRPATVEMTCATLVNRIPQLIDAPAGYVTTDQYPYNEYCVHALNTYVKSRNL
;
A
#
# COMPACT_ATOMS: atom_id res chain seq x y z
N ILE A 1 -6.51 14.85 4.23
CA ILE A 1 -7.26 15.88 4.98
C ILE A 1 -8.51 16.25 4.21
N ARG A 2 -8.40 16.90 3.03
CA ARG A 2 -9.52 17.45 2.26
C ARG A 2 -10.67 16.45 2.06
N TYR A 3 -10.40 15.26 1.52
CA TYR A 3 -11.44 14.26 1.24
C TYR A 3 -12.21 13.82 2.49
N ALA A 4 -11.53 13.71 3.63
CA ALA A 4 -12.20 13.34 4.88
C ALA A 4 -13.14 14.46 5.36
N ILE A 5 -12.69 15.72 5.35
CA ILE A 5 -13.51 16.87 5.74
C ILE A 5 -14.73 17.03 4.81
N GLU A 6 -14.53 16.95 3.50
CA GLU A 6 -15.62 17.07 2.51
C GLU A 6 -16.63 15.90 2.60
N LYS A 7 -16.24 14.77 3.21
CA LYS A 7 -17.13 13.65 3.56
C LYS A 7 -17.68 13.72 4.98
N GLY A 8 -17.57 14.88 5.63
CA GLY A 8 -18.22 15.17 6.93
C GLY A 8 -17.43 14.68 8.15
N ALA A 9 -16.15 14.35 8.00
CA ALA A 9 -15.29 14.13 9.16
C ALA A 9 -14.85 15.46 9.78
N GLU A 10 -14.77 15.50 11.10
CA GLU A 10 -14.19 16.61 11.85
C GLU A 10 -12.68 16.38 12.03
N LEU A 11 -11.86 17.31 11.58
CA LEU A 11 -10.43 17.30 11.85
C LEU A 11 -10.20 17.85 13.26
N VAL A 12 -9.65 17.03 14.16
CA VAL A 12 -9.41 17.43 15.56
C VAL A 12 -7.93 17.57 15.90
N ALA A 13 -7.04 16.99 15.12
CA ALA A 13 -5.58 17.12 15.27
C ALA A 13 -4.87 16.84 13.92
N ALA A 14 -3.70 17.47 13.75
CA ALA A 14 -2.79 17.20 12.63
C ALA A 14 -1.35 17.19 13.14
N PHE A 15 -0.52 16.27 12.61
CA PHE A 15 0.86 16.07 13.03
C PHE A 15 1.79 15.96 11.83
N ASP A 16 3.00 16.51 11.95
CA ASP A 16 4.07 16.33 10.97
C ASP A 16 5.44 16.43 11.66
N ILE A 17 6.49 15.97 10.98
CA ILE A 17 7.88 16.18 11.38
C ILE A 17 8.55 17.32 10.60
N ASN A 18 7.94 17.79 9.50
CA ASN A 18 8.48 18.81 8.64
C ASN A 18 8.31 20.22 9.29
N PRO A 19 9.41 20.88 9.70
CA PRO A 19 9.33 22.19 10.34
C PRO A 19 8.65 23.26 9.47
N ALA A 20 8.63 23.09 8.15
CA ALA A 20 8.01 24.06 7.23
C ALA A 20 6.47 24.14 7.35
N VAL A 21 5.83 23.11 7.93
CA VAL A 21 4.37 23.06 8.11
C VAL A 21 3.93 23.16 9.56
N LEU A 22 4.86 23.02 10.53
CA LEU A 22 4.53 23.10 11.95
C LEU A 22 3.94 24.48 12.32
N GLY A 23 2.85 24.47 13.10
CA GLY A 23 2.15 25.65 13.57
C GLY A 23 1.22 26.29 12.53
N LYS A 24 1.25 25.87 11.27
CA LYS A 24 0.29 26.30 10.25
C LYS A 24 -1.07 25.65 10.47
N ASP A 25 -2.14 26.33 10.10
CA ASP A 25 -3.46 25.70 10.01
C ASP A 25 -3.44 24.60 8.94
N ALA A 26 -4.07 23.49 9.21
CA ALA A 26 -4.08 22.36 8.30
C ALA A 26 -4.69 22.70 6.91
N SER A 27 -5.54 23.73 6.82
CA SER A 27 -6.04 24.26 5.56
C SER A 27 -4.93 24.75 4.63
N GLU A 28 -3.86 25.35 5.17
CA GLU A 28 -2.76 25.88 4.40
C GLU A 28 -1.92 24.82 3.70
N ILE A 29 -2.06 23.55 4.14
CA ILE A 29 -1.42 22.37 3.51
C ILE A 29 -2.32 21.79 2.42
N VAL A 30 -3.64 21.97 2.55
CA VAL A 30 -4.62 21.46 1.57
C VAL A 30 -4.59 22.27 0.29
N ALA A 31 -4.80 23.58 0.38
CA ALA A 31 -4.74 24.54 -0.72
C ALA A 31 -4.75 25.97 -0.17
N GLU A 32 -4.24 26.93 -0.95
CA GLU A 32 -4.14 28.33 -0.55
C GLU A 32 -5.50 28.94 -0.13
N ASP A 33 -6.57 28.57 -0.84
CA ASP A 33 -7.93 29.10 -0.61
C ASP A 33 -8.83 28.13 0.19
N TYR A 34 -8.26 27.07 0.80
CA TYR A 34 -9.09 26.14 1.56
C TYR A 34 -9.59 26.77 2.86
N PRO A 35 -10.87 26.59 3.24
CA PRO A 35 -11.42 27.17 4.46
C PRO A 35 -10.63 26.78 5.71
N LYS A 36 -10.39 27.73 6.61
CA LYS A 36 -9.67 27.48 7.86
C LYS A 36 -10.29 26.33 8.64
N THR A 37 -9.45 25.40 9.04
CA THR A 37 -9.88 24.24 9.87
C THR A 37 -9.88 24.57 11.37
N GLY A 38 -9.10 25.56 11.78
CA GLY A 38 -8.86 25.87 13.21
C GLY A 38 -7.90 24.89 13.89
N VAL A 39 -7.36 23.92 13.16
CA VAL A 39 -6.42 22.91 13.67
C VAL A 39 -5.02 23.22 13.15
N CYS A 40 -4.11 23.57 14.04
CA CYS A 40 -2.70 23.77 13.67
C CYS A 40 -1.92 22.45 13.72
N VAL A 41 -1.01 22.29 12.75
CA VAL A 41 -0.11 21.13 12.71
C VAL A 41 0.83 21.14 13.90
N SER A 42 0.79 20.08 14.68
CA SER A 42 1.63 19.84 15.85
C SER A 42 2.83 18.97 15.51
N PRO A 43 3.96 19.12 16.21
CA PRO A 43 5.06 18.18 16.10
C PRO A 43 4.65 16.75 16.45
N ALA A 44 5.13 15.77 15.66
CA ALA A 44 4.76 14.35 15.80
C ALA A 44 5.07 13.78 17.21
N GLU A 45 6.11 14.26 17.89
CA GLU A 45 6.45 13.84 19.25
C GLU A 45 5.39 14.20 20.31
N LYS A 46 4.44 15.06 19.98
CA LYS A 46 3.30 15.40 20.85
C LYS A 46 2.08 14.49 20.60
N ALA A 47 2.15 13.59 19.62
CA ALA A 47 1.00 12.78 19.18
C ALA A 47 0.39 11.98 20.34
N GLU A 48 1.17 11.24 21.13
CA GLU A 48 0.65 10.43 22.23
C GLU A 48 -0.16 11.26 23.22
N LYS A 49 0.35 12.42 23.63
CA LYS A 49 -0.32 13.31 24.59
C LYS A 49 -1.63 13.85 24.03
N ILE A 50 -1.60 14.33 22.77
CA ILE A 50 -2.75 14.98 22.13
C ILE A 50 -3.83 13.93 21.81
N LEU A 51 -3.46 12.82 21.19
CA LEU A 51 -4.39 11.72 20.85
C LEU A 51 -5.00 11.11 22.10
N GLY A 52 -4.21 10.89 23.17
CA GLY A 52 -4.69 10.37 24.44
C GLY A 52 -5.71 11.31 25.15
N SER A 53 -5.61 12.62 24.92
CA SER A 53 -6.57 13.61 25.43
C SER A 53 -7.83 13.71 24.58
N LEU A 54 -7.68 13.76 23.24
CA LEU A 54 -8.79 13.98 22.30
C LEU A 54 -9.59 12.71 22.02
N LYS A 55 -8.91 11.55 21.99
CA LYS A 55 -9.49 10.24 21.63
C LYS A 55 -10.35 10.29 20.37
N PRO A 56 -9.79 10.67 19.21
CA PRO A 56 -10.55 10.68 17.97
C PRO A 56 -11.05 9.27 17.61
N ASP A 57 -12.10 9.19 16.82
CA ASP A 57 -12.62 7.90 16.34
C ASP A 57 -11.60 7.18 15.44
N VAL A 58 -10.82 7.95 14.65
CA VAL A 58 -9.89 7.42 13.66
C VAL A 58 -8.62 8.30 13.58
N CYS A 59 -7.47 7.65 13.52
CA CYS A 59 -6.19 8.25 13.15
C CYS A 59 -5.82 7.83 11.72
N ILE A 60 -5.66 8.80 10.81
CA ILE A 60 -5.18 8.57 9.45
C ILE A 60 -3.66 8.76 9.44
N ILE A 61 -2.93 7.77 8.95
CA ILE A 61 -1.47 7.75 8.92
C ILE A 61 -0.98 7.64 7.46
N ALA A 62 -0.19 8.62 7.00
CA ALA A 62 0.33 8.69 5.63
C ALA A 62 1.80 9.15 5.67
N THR A 63 2.67 8.39 6.35
CA THR A 63 4.04 8.83 6.68
C THR A 63 5.14 7.89 6.23
N ARG A 64 4.89 6.59 6.13
CA ARG A 64 5.90 5.55 5.89
C ARG A 64 5.34 4.41 5.06
N SER A 65 6.23 3.56 4.53
CA SER A 65 5.87 2.43 3.65
C SER A 65 6.05 1.05 4.31
N THR A 66 6.63 0.98 5.52
CA THR A 66 6.77 -0.28 6.27
C THR A 66 6.06 -0.24 7.61
N VAL A 67 5.54 -1.40 8.05
CA VAL A 67 4.82 -1.51 9.33
C VAL A 67 5.75 -1.31 10.51
N ALA A 68 7.02 -1.69 10.38
CA ALA A 68 8.02 -1.46 11.41
C ALA A 68 8.22 0.03 11.72
N GLU A 69 8.19 0.89 10.70
CA GLU A 69 8.28 2.34 10.88
C GLU A 69 7.00 2.95 11.47
N LEU A 70 5.89 2.22 11.45
CA LEU A 70 4.59 2.65 12.02
C LEU A 70 4.31 2.04 13.39
N GLU A 71 5.21 1.18 13.93
CA GLU A 71 4.97 0.47 15.20
C GLU A 71 4.62 1.43 16.34
N ASP A 72 5.34 2.55 16.47
CA ASP A 72 5.10 3.52 17.55
C ASP A 72 3.72 4.16 17.47
N ILE A 73 3.33 4.66 16.29
CA ILE A 73 2.03 5.34 16.15
C ILE A 73 0.86 4.35 16.24
N PHE A 74 0.99 3.13 15.73
CA PHE A 74 0.00 2.08 15.91
C PHE A 74 -0.14 1.68 17.39
N THR A 75 0.98 1.59 18.12
CA THR A 75 0.98 1.33 19.57
C THR A 75 0.28 2.44 20.35
N ILE A 76 0.55 3.71 19.99
CA ILE A 76 -0.15 4.87 20.59
C ILE A 76 -1.65 4.77 20.33
N CYS A 77 -2.08 4.53 19.11
CA CYS A 77 -3.49 4.39 18.76
C CYS A 77 -4.15 3.25 19.56
N ALA A 78 -3.53 2.08 19.56
CA ALA A 78 -4.03 0.91 20.29
C ALA A 78 -4.15 1.17 21.79
N LYS A 79 -3.14 1.76 22.43
CA LYS A 79 -3.11 2.11 23.84
C LYS A 79 -4.28 3.04 24.24
N HIS A 80 -4.71 3.91 23.36
CA HIS A 80 -5.77 4.88 23.60
C HIS A 80 -7.15 4.48 23.03
N GLY A 81 -7.26 3.30 22.43
CA GLY A 81 -8.51 2.79 21.85
C GLY A 81 -8.94 3.55 20.60
N ILE A 82 -7.99 4.02 19.81
CA ILE A 82 -8.20 4.80 18.58
C ILE A 82 -8.02 3.89 17.38
N ASN A 83 -9.01 3.81 16.49
CA ASN A 83 -8.86 3.10 15.23
C ASN A 83 -7.80 3.79 14.35
N ALA A 84 -6.98 3.02 13.65
CA ALA A 84 -5.96 3.58 12.78
C ALA A 84 -6.00 2.98 11.37
N ILE A 85 -5.91 3.86 10.38
CA ILE A 85 -5.92 3.52 8.97
C ILE A 85 -4.72 4.17 8.27
N THR A 86 -3.98 3.41 7.49
CA THR A 86 -2.76 3.90 6.85
C THR A 86 -2.72 3.61 5.36
N THR A 87 -1.98 4.45 4.62
CA THR A 87 -1.63 4.24 3.21
C THR A 87 -0.32 3.46 3.04
N CYS A 88 0.31 3.03 4.12
CA CYS A 88 1.51 2.20 4.08
C CYS A 88 1.24 0.92 3.27
N GLU A 89 2.04 0.68 2.25
CA GLU A 89 1.82 -0.42 1.30
C GLU A 89 2.00 -1.78 1.97
N GLU A 90 2.98 -1.94 2.86
CA GLU A 90 3.16 -3.17 3.62
C GLU A 90 1.96 -3.48 4.52
N ALA A 91 1.33 -2.46 5.07
CA ALA A 91 0.22 -2.58 6.00
C ALA A 91 -1.06 -3.17 5.38
N LEU A 92 -1.15 -3.27 4.04
CA LEU A 92 -2.26 -3.91 3.34
C LEU A 92 -2.43 -5.39 3.77
N TYR A 93 -1.31 -6.14 3.87
CA TYR A 93 -1.31 -7.54 4.30
C TYR A 93 0.02 -7.94 4.97
N PRO A 94 0.38 -7.35 6.11
CA PRO A 94 1.69 -7.53 6.74
C PRO A 94 1.87 -8.93 7.38
N TRP A 95 0.82 -9.73 7.45
CA TRP A 95 0.92 -11.14 7.85
C TRP A 95 1.90 -11.93 6.99
N ASN A 96 2.14 -11.48 5.75
CA ASN A 96 3.00 -12.13 4.78
C ASN A 96 4.48 -11.66 4.82
N SER A 97 4.74 -10.49 5.39
CA SER A 97 6.10 -9.90 5.45
C SER A 97 6.61 -9.69 6.87
N SER A 98 5.74 -9.36 7.81
CA SER A 98 6.10 -9.01 9.19
C SER A 98 5.17 -9.69 10.21
N PRO A 99 5.02 -11.04 10.18
CA PRO A 99 4.00 -11.75 10.96
C PRO A 99 4.14 -11.56 12.48
N ALA A 100 5.36 -11.55 13.00
CA ALA A 100 5.61 -11.37 14.43
C ALA A 100 5.21 -9.97 14.93
N LEU A 101 5.54 -8.93 14.18
CA LEU A 101 5.15 -7.56 14.49
C LEU A 101 3.64 -7.38 14.37
N THR A 102 3.05 -7.91 13.30
CA THR A 102 1.61 -7.86 13.05
C THR A 102 0.82 -8.53 14.18
N SER A 103 1.29 -9.69 14.67
CA SER A 103 0.66 -10.38 15.82
C SER A 103 0.71 -9.53 17.09
N ARG A 104 1.84 -8.86 17.39
CA ARG A 104 1.93 -7.94 18.53
C ARG A 104 0.96 -6.75 18.41
N LEU A 105 0.88 -6.15 17.23
CA LEU A 105 -0.04 -5.03 16.98
C LEU A 105 -1.50 -5.48 17.06
N ASP A 106 -1.82 -6.69 16.59
CA ASP A 106 -3.15 -7.30 16.70
C ASP A 106 -3.56 -7.48 18.18
N GLU A 107 -2.67 -8.03 19.01
CA GLU A 107 -2.91 -8.17 20.45
C GLU A 107 -3.12 -6.82 21.13
N LEU A 108 -2.29 -5.81 20.83
CA LEU A 108 -2.43 -4.46 21.36
C LEU A 108 -3.75 -3.81 20.96
N ALA A 109 -4.13 -3.94 19.70
CA ALA A 109 -5.38 -3.39 19.18
C ALA A 109 -6.62 -4.08 19.82
N LYS A 110 -6.58 -5.41 19.99
CA LYS A 110 -7.61 -6.15 20.73
C LYS A 110 -7.71 -5.69 22.18
N ALA A 111 -6.59 -5.51 22.87
CA ALA A 111 -6.56 -5.01 24.25
C ALA A 111 -7.10 -3.57 24.35
N GLY A 112 -6.83 -2.73 23.34
CA GLY A 112 -7.31 -1.35 23.23
C GLY A 112 -8.75 -1.22 22.71
N ASN A 113 -9.38 -2.32 22.29
CA ASN A 113 -10.71 -2.34 21.64
C ASN A 113 -10.78 -1.39 20.43
N CYS A 114 -9.79 -1.44 19.56
CA CYS A 114 -9.72 -0.66 18.34
C CYS A 114 -9.22 -1.51 17.17
N THR A 115 -9.32 -0.98 15.94
CA THR A 115 -8.92 -1.66 14.72
C THR A 115 -7.77 -0.93 14.04
N LEU A 116 -6.75 -1.68 13.61
CA LEU A 116 -5.64 -1.20 12.80
C LEU A 116 -5.74 -1.81 11.40
N THR A 117 -5.51 -1.03 10.34
CA THR A 117 -5.55 -1.53 8.96
C THR A 117 -4.71 -0.69 8.00
N GLY A 118 -4.27 -1.32 6.91
CA GLY A 118 -3.70 -0.67 5.74
C GLY A 118 -4.67 -0.68 4.56
N VAL A 119 -4.69 0.40 3.79
CA VAL A 119 -5.55 0.56 2.61
C VAL A 119 -4.85 1.40 1.56
N GLY A 120 -5.42 1.48 0.38
CA GLY A 120 -4.96 2.39 -0.67
C GLY A 120 -5.39 1.91 -2.05
N TYR A 121 -4.67 2.37 -3.04
CA TYR A 121 -4.85 1.95 -4.43
C TYR A 121 -4.83 0.42 -4.58
N CYS A 122 -3.89 -0.24 -3.89
CA CYS A 122 -3.70 -1.68 -3.92
C CYS A 122 -4.93 -2.45 -3.42
N ASP A 123 -5.59 -1.99 -2.35
CA ASP A 123 -6.82 -2.60 -1.83
C ASP A 123 -7.92 -2.64 -2.89
N LEU A 124 -8.10 -1.53 -3.62
CA LEU A 124 -9.15 -1.45 -4.62
C LEU A 124 -8.74 -2.13 -5.93
N VAL A 125 -7.66 -1.67 -6.57
CA VAL A 125 -7.34 -2.04 -7.96
C VAL A 125 -6.69 -3.41 -8.06
N TRP A 126 -5.80 -3.76 -7.15
CA TRP A 126 -5.11 -5.06 -7.17
C TRP A 126 -5.83 -6.13 -6.37
N GLY A 127 -6.70 -5.74 -5.44
CA GLY A 127 -7.43 -6.64 -4.57
C GLY A 127 -8.91 -6.77 -4.94
N THR A 128 -9.70 -5.80 -4.54
CA THR A 128 -11.16 -5.85 -4.62
C THR A 128 -11.68 -6.03 -6.05
N MET A 129 -11.13 -5.29 -7.05
CA MET A 129 -11.54 -5.42 -8.44
C MET A 129 -11.21 -6.81 -9.00
N VAL A 130 -10.02 -7.33 -8.71
CA VAL A 130 -9.57 -8.65 -9.16
C VAL A 130 -10.45 -9.75 -8.58
N THR A 131 -10.68 -9.74 -7.26
CA THR A 131 -11.49 -10.76 -6.59
C THR A 131 -12.97 -10.67 -6.95
N ASN A 132 -13.48 -9.45 -7.23
CA ASN A 132 -14.84 -9.29 -7.71
C ASN A 132 -15.00 -9.85 -9.13
N LEU A 133 -14.03 -9.60 -10.01
CA LEU A 133 -14.00 -10.18 -11.36
C LEU A 133 -13.90 -11.71 -11.31
N ALA A 134 -13.11 -12.26 -10.37
CA ALA A 134 -12.98 -13.71 -10.17
C ALA A 134 -14.32 -14.40 -9.91
N GLY A 135 -15.29 -13.69 -9.29
CA GLY A 135 -16.64 -14.20 -9.09
C GLY A 135 -17.45 -14.46 -10.38
N SER A 136 -16.96 -13.99 -11.54
CA SER A 136 -17.54 -14.26 -12.86
C SER A 136 -16.91 -15.47 -13.58
N SER A 137 -15.90 -16.11 -13.01
CA SER A 137 -15.19 -17.24 -13.58
C SER A 137 -15.74 -18.55 -13.05
N PHE A 138 -15.92 -19.53 -13.93
CA PHE A 138 -16.23 -20.93 -13.54
C PHE A 138 -15.00 -21.64 -13.01
N LYS A 139 -13.84 -21.38 -13.64
CA LYS A 139 -12.56 -22.00 -13.26
C LYS A 139 -11.43 -21.00 -13.47
N ILE A 140 -10.54 -20.89 -12.49
CA ILE A 140 -9.30 -20.14 -12.58
C ILE A 140 -8.14 -21.10 -12.33
N THR A 141 -7.10 -21.05 -13.17
CA THR A 141 -5.87 -21.82 -13.01
C THR A 141 -4.67 -20.92 -12.73
N LYS A 142 -4.72 -19.65 -13.18
CA LYS A 142 -3.65 -18.68 -12.95
C LYS A 142 -4.21 -17.27 -12.87
N ILE A 143 -3.59 -16.44 -12.06
CA ILE A 143 -3.84 -14.99 -12.00
C ILE A 143 -2.53 -14.29 -12.36
N LEU A 144 -2.57 -13.50 -13.42
CA LEU A 144 -1.47 -12.66 -13.87
C LEU A 144 -1.79 -11.23 -13.46
N GLY A 145 -0.84 -10.56 -12.80
CA GLY A 145 -0.97 -9.15 -12.40
C GLY A 145 0.25 -8.37 -12.80
N SER A 146 0.10 -7.19 -13.37
CA SER A 146 1.21 -6.31 -13.74
C SER A 146 0.87 -4.87 -13.39
N SER A 147 1.73 -4.21 -12.63
CA SER A 147 1.63 -2.79 -12.28
C SER A 147 2.86 -2.05 -12.79
N TRP A 148 2.65 -1.07 -13.67
CA TRP A 148 3.69 -0.22 -14.25
C TRP A 148 3.57 1.18 -13.69
N TYR A 149 4.68 1.75 -13.22
CA TYR A 149 4.74 3.11 -12.68
C TYR A 149 6.08 3.79 -12.96
N ASN A 150 6.02 5.11 -13.15
CA ASN A 150 7.21 5.93 -13.29
C ASN A 150 7.85 6.17 -11.93
N VAL A 151 9.08 5.67 -11.72
CA VAL A 151 9.80 5.87 -10.45
C VAL A 151 10.13 7.33 -10.18
N GLU A 152 10.16 8.17 -11.19
CA GLU A 152 10.45 9.61 -11.05
C GLU A 152 9.36 10.36 -10.30
N ASP A 153 8.10 9.90 -10.35
CA ASP A 153 6.97 10.52 -9.65
C ASP A 153 7.06 10.37 -8.12
N TYR A 154 7.93 9.47 -7.64
CA TYR A 154 8.09 9.14 -6.22
C TYR A 154 9.46 9.52 -5.64
N GLY A 155 10.31 10.16 -6.44
CA GLY A 155 11.59 10.73 -6.02
C GLY A 155 12.79 9.79 -6.08
N ILE A 156 13.97 10.37 -5.81
CA ILE A 156 15.27 9.74 -6.05
C ILE A 156 15.46 8.41 -5.30
N ALA A 157 14.96 8.31 -4.07
CA ALA A 157 15.13 7.10 -3.25
C ALA A 157 14.42 5.89 -3.89
N LEU A 158 13.26 6.09 -4.52
CA LEU A 158 12.57 5.01 -5.23
C LEU A 158 13.29 4.67 -6.53
N ALA A 159 13.73 5.66 -7.29
CA ALA A 159 14.47 5.44 -8.55
C ALA A 159 15.75 4.64 -8.32
N GLU A 160 16.57 5.03 -7.33
CA GLU A 160 17.79 4.31 -6.95
C GLU A 160 17.48 2.90 -6.38
N GLY A 161 16.44 2.79 -5.54
CA GLY A 161 15.98 1.51 -4.99
C GLY A 161 15.52 0.51 -6.06
N HIS A 162 15.11 1.01 -7.24
CA HIS A 162 14.78 0.20 -8.41
C HIS A 162 15.97 -0.01 -9.35
N GLY A 163 17.15 0.50 -9.01
CA GLY A 163 18.36 0.36 -9.80
C GLY A 163 18.37 1.20 -11.08
N ALA A 164 17.56 2.25 -11.18
CA ALA A 164 17.59 3.17 -12.32
C ALA A 164 18.96 3.87 -12.41
N GLY A 165 19.57 3.85 -13.60
CA GLY A 165 20.89 4.41 -13.84
C GLY A 165 22.05 3.58 -13.31
N PHE A 166 21.83 2.37 -12.82
CA PHE A 166 22.89 1.46 -12.46
C PHE A 166 23.56 0.87 -13.70
N THR A 167 24.80 0.39 -13.55
CA THR A 167 25.36 -0.51 -14.56
C THR A 167 24.72 -1.91 -14.42
N PRO A 168 24.72 -2.74 -15.47
CA PRO A 168 24.22 -4.11 -15.38
C PRO A 168 24.85 -4.93 -14.23
N GLU A 169 26.17 -4.76 -14.01
CA GLU A 169 26.90 -5.47 -12.94
C GLU A 169 26.48 -4.99 -11.56
N ARG A 170 26.24 -3.69 -11.40
CA ARG A 170 25.75 -3.12 -10.14
C ARG A 170 24.34 -3.59 -9.84
N PHE A 171 23.47 -3.61 -10.87
CA PHE A 171 22.11 -4.11 -10.74
C PHE A 171 22.08 -5.57 -10.29
N GLU A 172 22.88 -6.43 -10.94
CA GLU A 172 22.98 -7.84 -10.57
C GLU A 172 23.43 -8.03 -9.12
N LYS A 173 24.39 -7.23 -8.67
CA LYS A 173 24.93 -7.33 -7.33
C LYS A 173 24.01 -6.78 -6.24
N GLU A 174 23.33 -5.66 -6.49
CA GLU A 174 22.59 -4.92 -5.45
C GLU A 174 21.08 -5.20 -5.48
N ILE A 175 20.50 -5.48 -6.66
CA ILE A 175 19.05 -5.69 -6.82
C ILE A 175 18.73 -7.16 -7.09
N ALA A 176 19.40 -7.76 -8.09
CA ALA A 176 19.09 -9.11 -8.54
C ALA A 176 19.76 -10.23 -7.71
N ASN A 177 20.56 -9.90 -6.71
CA ASN A 177 21.23 -10.86 -5.82
C ASN A 177 20.24 -11.84 -5.16
N ILE A 178 19.01 -11.41 -4.89
CA ILE A 178 17.94 -12.26 -4.33
C ILE A 178 17.55 -13.42 -5.27
N ASN A 179 17.84 -13.31 -6.57
CA ASN A 179 17.52 -14.35 -7.55
C ASN A 179 18.29 -15.65 -7.30
N HIS A 180 19.37 -15.59 -6.53
CA HIS A 180 20.22 -16.73 -6.20
C HIS A 180 19.86 -17.38 -4.86
N MET A 181 18.91 -16.78 -4.11
CA MET A 181 18.46 -17.30 -2.82
C MET A 181 17.42 -18.40 -3.00
N SER A 182 17.41 -19.34 -2.07
CA SER A 182 16.32 -20.26 -1.91
C SER A 182 15.08 -19.55 -1.36
N GLU A 183 13.91 -20.16 -1.52
CA GLU A 183 12.66 -19.63 -0.96
C GLU A 183 12.75 -19.42 0.56
N ALA A 184 13.35 -20.38 1.28
CA ALA A 184 13.50 -20.29 2.74
C ALA A 184 14.39 -19.12 3.17
N GLU A 185 15.51 -18.90 2.48
CA GLU A 185 16.42 -17.75 2.75
C GLU A 185 15.71 -16.42 2.47
N LEU A 186 15.01 -16.31 1.35
CA LEU A 186 14.27 -15.09 1.03
C LEU A 186 13.18 -14.81 2.07
N LYS A 187 12.42 -15.84 2.45
CA LYS A 187 11.37 -15.73 3.46
C LYS A 187 11.94 -15.27 4.81
N GLU A 188 13.05 -15.83 5.25
CA GLU A 188 13.71 -15.42 6.50
C GLU A 188 14.15 -13.95 6.46
N LEU A 189 14.71 -13.50 5.33
CA LEU A 189 15.10 -12.09 5.16
C LEU A 189 13.90 -11.14 5.21
N VAL A 190 12.80 -11.50 4.57
CA VAL A 190 11.55 -10.73 4.57
C VAL A 190 10.98 -10.67 5.99
N GLU A 191 10.74 -11.81 6.63
CA GLU A 191 10.13 -11.89 7.97
C GLU A 191 10.98 -11.25 9.08
N SER A 192 12.29 -11.19 8.89
CA SER A 192 13.21 -10.49 9.82
C SER A 192 13.32 -8.98 9.54
N GLY A 193 12.65 -8.45 8.52
CA GLY A 193 12.72 -7.04 8.10
C GLY A 193 14.05 -6.62 7.48
N LYS A 194 14.92 -7.57 7.13
CA LYS A 194 16.20 -7.29 6.47
C LYS A 194 16.08 -7.07 4.96
N TYR A 195 14.95 -7.43 4.39
CA TYR A 195 14.62 -7.23 2.99
C TYR A 195 13.17 -6.84 2.85
N VAL A 196 12.90 -5.76 2.11
CA VAL A 196 11.55 -5.32 1.77
C VAL A 196 11.20 -5.86 0.38
N PRO A 197 10.27 -6.81 0.29
CA PRO A 197 9.89 -7.39 -0.99
C PRO A 197 9.04 -6.41 -1.82
N SER A 198 8.83 -6.74 -3.09
CA SER A 198 7.84 -6.05 -3.94
C SER A 198 6.46 -6.04 -3.27
N TYR A 199 5.69 -4.98 -3.47
CA TYR A 199 4.31 -4.86 -2.97
C TYR A 199 3.42 -6.04 -3.38
N MET A 200 3.72 -6.72 -4.50
CA MET A 200 3.02 -7.93 -4.92
C MET A 200 3.20 -9.11 -3.95
N TRP A 201 4.24 -9.10 -3.10
CA TRP A 201 4.42 -10.12 -2.07
C TRP A 201 3.24 -10.14 -1.08
N ASN A 202 2.91 -8.98 -0.54
CA ASN A 202 1.77 -8.83 0.38
C ASN A 202 0.43 -8.85 -0.36
N GLN A 203 0.39 -8.33 -1.59
CA GLN A 203 -0.81 -8.36 -2.42
C GLN A 203 -1.27 -9.79 -2.73
N ASN A 204 -0.34 -10.70 -3.06
CA ASN A 204 -0.68 -12.09 -3.29
C ASN A 204 -1.22 -12.76 -2.02
N GLY A 205 -0.64 -12.45 -0.84
CA GLY A 205 -1.17 -12.90 0.45
C GLY A 205 -2.61 -12.42 0.69
N TRP A 206 -2.87 -11.14 0.40
CA TRP A 206 -4.22 -10.55 0.49
C TRP A 206 -5.21 -11.26 -0.45
N LEU A 207 -4.82 -11.48 -1.71
CA LEU A 207 -5.65 -12.17 -2.70
C LEU A 207 -5.94 -13.61 -2.29
N CYS A 208 -4.92 -14.36 -1.84
CA CYS A 208 -5.10 -15.73 -1.34
C CYS A 208 -6.04 -15.75 -0.14
N SER A 209 -5.87 -14.87 0.83
CA SER A 209 -6.76 -14.76 1.99
C SER A 209 -8.21 -14.48 1.58
N LYS A 210 -8.44 -13.47 0.72
CA LYS A 210 -9.78 -13.11 0.23
C LYS A 210 -10.46 -14.24 -0.52
N MET A 211 -9.70 -14.98 -1.32
CA MET A 211 -10.17 -16.13 -2.11
C MET A 211 -10.18 -17.44 -1.33
N LYS A 212 -9.74 -17.43 -0.07
CA LYS A 212 -9.64 -18.62 0.81
C LYS A 212 -8.73 -19.70 0.23
N LEU A 213 -7.58 -19.30 -0.30
CA LEU A 213 -6.56 -20.16 -0.87
C LEU A 213 -5.43 -20.36 0.14
N HIS A 214 -4.80 -21.55 0.11
CA HIS A 214 -3.70 -21.93 0.99
C HIS A 214 -2.37 -21.85 0.23
N VAL A 215 -1.50 -20.90 0.61
CA VAL A 215 -0.20 -20.71 -0.03
C VAL A 215 0.74 -21.86 0.32
N THR A 216 1.32 -22.51 -0.68
CA THR A 216 2.33 -23.57 -0.53
C THR A 216 3.75 -23.08 -0.77
N SER A 217 3.92 -22.08 -1.64
CA SER A 217 5.22 -21.53 -2.01
C SER A 217 5.07 -20.06 -2.44
N GLN A 218 6.05 -19.23 -2.09
CA GLN A 218 6.12 -17.87 -2.57
C GLN A 218 7.57 -17.47 -2.82
N THR A 219 7.85 -17.00 -4.04
CA THR A 219 9.18 -16.58 -4.48
C THR A 219 9.14 -15.22 -5.17
N GLN A 220 10.29 -14.54 -5.18
CA GLN A 220 10.46 -13.29 -5.93
C GLN A 220 11.71 -13.35 -6.78
N ARG A 221 11.65 -12.74 -7.97
CA ARG A 221 12.78 -12.52 -8.87
C ARG A 221 12.78 -11.08 -9.35
N CYS A 222 13.95 -10.48 -9.43
CA CYS A 222 14.14 -9.12 -9.93
C CYS A 222 14.91 -9.13 -11.23
N TYR A 223 14.42 -8.41 -12.23
CA TYR A 223 15.01 -8.27 -13.55
C TYR A 223 15.19 -6.80 -13.88
N PRO A 224 16.28 -6.39 -14.54
CA PRO A 224 16.41 -5.03 -15.02
C PRO A 224 15.39 -4.74 -16.13
N THR A 225 14.84 -3.55 -16.12
CA THR A 225 14.23 -2.96 -17.33
C THR A 225 15.28 -2.15 -18.07
N THR A 226 15.26 -2.15 -19.39
CA THR A 226 16.20 -1.39 -20.21
C THR A 226 15.47 -0.67 -21.34
N HIS A 227 16.11 0.31 -21.95
CA HIS A 227 15.62 0.97 -23.15
C HIS A 227 16.65 0.90 -24.28
N SER A 228 16.21 0.92 -25.52
CA SER A 228 17.08 0.82 -26.72
C SER A 228 17.80 2.12 -27.07
N GLU A 229 17.36 3.24 -26.49
CA GLU A 229 17.91 4.57 -26.65
C GLU A 229 18.30 5.18 -25.30
N ASP A 230 19.16 6.20 -25.32
CA ASP A 230 19.49 6.96 -24.13
C ASP A 230 18.24 7.64 -23.56
N LEU A 231 17.99 7.53 -22.24
CA LEU A 231 16.90 8.21 -21.54
C LEU A 231 17.49 9.21 -20.53
N PHE A 232 16.99 10.42 -20.53
CA PHE A 232 17.31 11.39 -19.47
C PHE A 232 16.35 11.22 -18.31
N SER A 233 16.89 11.04 -17.10
CA SER A 233 16.12 11.03 -15.87
C SER A 233 16.21 12.40 -15.19
N GLU A 234 15.08 13.05 -15.03
CA GLU A 234 14.97 14.32 -14.29
C GLU A 234 15.35 14.14 -12.81
N THR A 235 14.86 13.08 -12.19
CA THR A 235 15.07 12.77 -10.78
C THR A 235 16.52 12.45 -10.46
N LEU A 236 17.20 11.67 -11.31
CA LEU A 236 18.63 11.36 -11.16
C LEU A 236 19.53 12.48 -11.68
N ASN A 237 18.96 13.42 -12.43
CA ASN A 237 19.70 14.46 -13.19
C ASN A 237 20.84 13.86 -14.02
N ALA A 238 20.56 12.76 -14.70
CA ALA A 238 21.54 11.98 -15.44
C ALA A 238 20.93 11.28 -16.65
N THR A 239 21.77 11.00 -17.66
CA THR A 239 21.38 10.20 -18.82
C THR A 239 21.68 8.73 -18.57
N ILE A 240 20.64 7.90 -18.56
CA ILE A 240 20.74 6.44 -18.55
C ILE A 240 21.07 6.00 -19.99
N LYS A 241 22.18 5.28 -20.17
CA LYS A 241 22.60 4.85 -21.49
C LYS A 241 21.75 3.72 -22.04
N ALA A 242 21.64 3.66 -23.36
CA ALA A 242 20.98 2.55 -24.05
C ALA A 242 21.50 1.19 -23.55
N GLY A 243 20.61 0.34 -23.11
CA GLY A 243 20.91 -0.98 -22.56
C GLY A 243 21.22 -1.02 -21.04
N ASP A 244 21.47 0.12 -20.42
CA ASP A 244 21.60 0.18 -18.95
C ASP A 244 20.22 0.07 -18.26
N PRO A 245 20.16 -0.37 -16.99
CA PRO A 245 18.93 -0.44 -16.22
C PRO A 245 18.22 0.91 -16.11
N THR A 246 16.99 0.96 -16.59
CA THR A 246 16.07 2.09 -16.39
C THR A 246 15.24 1.94 -15.11
N GLY A 247 15.30 0.78 -14.51
CA GLY A 247 14.58 0.38 -13.31
C GLY A 247 14.50 -1.13 -13.17
N MET A 248 13.49 -1.62 -12.47
CA MET A 248 13.33 -3.01 -12.08
C MET A 248 11.94 -3.54 -12.44
N ARG A 249 11.90 -4.82 -12.81
CA ARG A 249 10.71 -5.66 -12.85
C ARG A 249 10.85 -6.72 -11.75
N ALA A 250 10.09 -6.58 -10.68
CA ALA A 250 10.04 -7.54 -9.58
C ALA A 250 8.84 -8.47 -9.77
N VAL A 251 9.07 -9.75 -10.00
CA VAL A 251 8.05 -10.77 -10.25
C VAL A 251 7.90 -11.64 -9.01
N VAL A 252 6.69 -11.72 -8.47
CA VAL A 252 6.33 -12.59 -7.36
C VAL A 252 5.49 -13.75 -7.90
N THR A 253 5.94 -14.98 -7.65
CA THR A 253 5.18 -16.19 -7.96
C THR A 253 4.69 -16.81 -6.66
N THR A 254 3.39 -17.09 -6.58
CA THR A 254 2.75 -17.72 -5.42
C THR A 254 1.95 -18.93 -5.89
N GLU A 255 2.27 -20.11 -5.33
CA GLU A 255 1.55 -21.36 -5.59
C GLU A 255 0.59 -21.65 -4.46
N THR A 256 -0.56 -22.28 -4.77
CA THR A 256 -1.57 -22.64 -3.79
C THR A 256 -1.93 -24.12 -3.84
N GLU A 257 -2.42 -24.67 -2.72
CA GLU A 257 -2.91 -26.06 -2.63
C GLU A 257 -4.05 -26.33 -3.61
N GLU A 258 -4.87 -25.31 -3.89
CA GLU A 258 -6.03 -25.40 -4.80
C GLU A 258 -5.61 -25.41 -6.27
N GLY A 259 -4.31 -25.30 -6.56
CA GLY A 259 -3.75 -25.37 -7.91
C GLY A 259 -3.90 -24.06 -8.70
N ILE A 260 -4.13 -22.95 -8.03
CA ILE A 260 -4.11 -21.60 -8.64
C ILE A 260 -2.74 -20.98 -8.41
N THR A 261 -2.08 -20.58 -9.50
CA THR A 261 -0.79 -19.90 -9.47
C THR A 261 -0.98 -18.40 -9.68
N PHE A 262 -0.39 -17.59 -8.81
CA PHE A 262 -0.27 -16.13 -9.03
C PHE A 262 1.10 -15.83 -9.61
N VAL A 263 1.14 -15.06 -10.70
CA VAL A 263 2.36 -14.47 -11.24
C VAL A 263 2.12 -12.98 -11.38
N THR A 264 2.63 -12.23 -10.43
CA THR A 264 2.36 -10.81 -10.31
C THR A 264 3.65 -10.00 -10.32
N GLU A 265 3.64 -8.82 -10.90
CA GLU A 265 4.83 -8.02 -11.04
C GLU A 265 4.59 -6.53 -10.78
N CYS A 266 5.59 -5.89 -10.20
CA CYS A 266 5.76 -4.46 -10.22
C CYS A 266 6.86 -4.10 -11.19
N VAL A 267 6.59 -3.18 -12.11
CA VAL A 267 7.53 -2.65 -13.09
C VAL A 267 7.71 -1.17 -12.82
N GLY A 268 8.68 -0.85 -11.97
CA GLY A 268 9.06 0.51 -11.62
C GLY A 268 10.30 0.92 -12.40
N LYS A 269 10.20 1.95 -13.23
CA LYS A 269 11.31 2.39 -14.08
C LYS A 269 11.16 3.86 -14.47
N VAL A 270 12.24 4.46 -14.97
CA VAL A 270 12.18 5.73 -15.71
C VAL A 270 11.47 5.47 -17.03
N PHE A 271 10.37 6.19 -17.27
CA PHE A 271 9.55 6.00 -18.47
C PHE A 271 10.14 6.69 -19.70
N ALA A 272 10.01 6.03 -20.85
CA ALA A 272 10.15 6.67 -22.14
C ALA A 272 8.93 7.57 -22.42
N PRO A 273 9.01 8.54 -23.35
CA PRO A 273 7.95 9.54 -23.57
C PRO A 273 6.55 9.01 -23.90
N ASP A 274 6.45 7.81 -24.43
CA ASP A 274 5.19 7.15 -24.83
C ASP A 274 4.64 6.19 -23.76
N GLU A 275 5.38 5.96 -22.70
CA GLU A 275 4.97 5.09 -21.58
C GLU A 275 4.12 5.83 -20.57
N PHE A 276 3.31 5.08 -19.83
CA PHE A 276 2.42 5.61 -18.80
C PHE A 276 2.07 4.54 -17.77
N ASP A 277 1.64 4.97 -16.60
CA ASP A 277 1.17 4.11 -15.54
C ASP A 277 -0.01 3.25 -15.98
N ARG A 278 0.07 1.94 -15.71
CA ARG A 278 -1.02 1.01 -16.03
C ARG A 278 -1.01 -0.20 -15.10
N ASN A 279 -2.15 -0.80 -14.98
CA ASN A 279 -2.33 -2.04 -14.23
C ASN A 279 -3.17 -3.01 -15.04
N ASP A 280 -2.63 -4.18 -15.29
CA ASP A 280 -3.29 -5.25 -16.04
C ASP A 280 -3.42 -6.49 -15.16
N TRP A 281 -4.65 -7.03 -15.08
CA TRP A 281 -4.92 -8.25 -14.34
C TRP A 281 -5.68 -9.23 -15.23
N THR A 282 -5.11 -10.43 -15.42
CA THR A 282 -5.72 -11.49 -16.24
C THR A 282 -6.02 -12.71 -15.38
N LEU A 283 -7.27 -13.13 -15.39
CA LEU A 283 -7.74 -14.38 -14.84
C LEU A 283 -7.68 -15.43 -15.95
N VAL A 284 -6.72 -16.34 -15.88
CA VAL A 284 -6.54 -17.42 -16.85
C VAL A 284 -7.41 -18.60 -16.42
N GLY A 285 -8.37 -18.94 -17.24
CA GLY A 285 -9.33 -20.00 -16.90
C GLY A 285 -10.52 -20.04 -17.83
N GLU A 286 -11.71 -20.23 -17.29
CA GLU A 286 -12.95 -20.31 -18.02
C GLU A 286 -14.01 -19.36 -17.40
N PRO A 287 -14.35 -18.25 -18.11
CA PRO A 287 -13.62 -17.70 -19.28
C PRO A 287 -12.29 -17.05 -18.87
N GLU A 288 -11.39 -16.90 -19.83
CA GLU A 288 -10.22 -16.01 -19.64
C GLU A 288 -10.70 -14.56 -19.74
N THR A 289 -10.27 -13.73 -18.80
CA THR A 289 -10.72 -12.33 -18.74
C THR A 289 -9.58 -11.44 -18.24
N THR A 290 -9.41 -10.28 -18.89
CA THR A 290 -8.45 -9.25 -18.49
C THR A 290 -9.18 -7.96 -18.12
N ILE A 291 -8.72 -7.33 -17.01
CA ILE A 291 -9.10 -5.97 -16.63
C ILE A 291 -7.85 -5.09 -16.68
N SER A 292 -8.00 -3.87 -17.22
CA SER A 292 -6.91 -2.89 -17.33
C SER A 292 -7.34 -1.55 -16.74
N VAL A 293 -6.45 -0.95 -15.98
CA VAL A 293 -6.60 0.42 -15.46
C VAL A 293 -5.44 1.25 -16.01
N ASN A 294 -5.74 2.15 -16.93
CA ASN A 294 -4.75 2.98 -17.61
C ASN A 294 -4.72 4.40 -17.01
N ARG A 295 -3.53 4.96 -16.86
CA ARG A 295 -3.28 6.31 -16.33
C ARG A 295 -4.05 6.57 -15.02
N PRO A 296 -3.92 5.68 -14.01
CA PRO A 296 -4.60 5.89 -12.73
C PRO A 296 -4.08 7.17 -12.05
N ALA A 297 -4.99 7.93 -11.44
CA ALA A 297 -4.62 8.98 -10.50
C ALA A 297 -4.34 8.31 -9.13
N THR A 298 -3.18 7.64 -9.02
CA THR A 298 -2.86 6.71 -7.94
C THR A 298 -2.96 7.35 -6.55
N VAL A 299 -2.49 8.59 -6.40
CA VAL A 299 -2.51 9.32 -5.13
C VAL A 299 -3.94 9.64 -4.71
N GLU A 300 -4.75 10.20 -5.62
CA GLU A 300 -6.14 10.57 -5.37
C GLU A 300 -7.00 9.33 -5.13
N MET A 301 -6.77 8.26 -5.88
CA MET A 301 -7.47 6.98 -5.69
C MET A 301 -7.12 6.35 -4.33
N THR A 302 -5.86 6.43 -3.90
CA THR A 302 -5.43 5.99 -2.56
C THR A 302 -6.16 6.78 -1.47
N CYS A 303 -6.17 8.11 -1.57
CA CYS A 303 -6.86 8.97 -0.61
C CYS A 303 -8.37 8.71 -0.57
N ALA A 304 -9.00 8.54 -1.73
CA ALA A 304 -10.44 8.27 -1.83
C ALA A 304 -10.80 6.89 -1.26
N THR A 305 -10.00 5.87 -1.58
CA THR A 305 -10.18 4.51 -1.05
C THR A 305 -10.08 4.51 0.47
N LEU A 306 -9.06 5.17 1.02
CA LEU A 306 -8.88 5.30 2.47
C LEU A 306 -10.09 5.94 3.14
N VAL A 307 -10.56 7.06 2.61
CA VAL A 307 -11.69 7.80 3.22
C VAL A 307 -12.99 7.00 3.14
N ASN A 308 -13.25 6.34 2.02
CA ASN A 308 -14.44 5.49 1.86
C ASN A 308 -14.39 4.23 2.75
N ARG A 309 -13.21 3.79 3.22
CA ARG A 309 -13.05 2.65 4.15
C ARG A 309 -13.25 3.02 5.63
N ILE A 310 -13.26 4.31 5.99
CA ILE A 310 -13.39 4.74 7.38
C ILE A 310 -14.62 4.16 8.10
N PRO A 311 -15.83 4.13 7.53
CA PRO A 311 -16.98 3.52 8.21
C PRO A 311 -16.77 2.02 8.49
N GLN A 312 -16.18 1.30 7.53
CA GLN A 312 -15.91 -0.13 7.67
C GLN A 312 -14.82 -0.41 8.72
N LEU A 313 -13.81 0.47 8.83
CA LEU A 313 -12.80 0.40 9.90
C LEU A 313 -13.45 0.53 11.28
N ILE A 314 -14.35 1.50 11.47
CA ILE A 314 -15.03 1.75 12.75
C ILE A 314 -15.92 0.56 13.15
N ASP A 315 -16.53 -0.09 12.18
CA ASP A 315 -17.42 -1.25 12.39
C ASP A 315 -16.69 -2.60 12.45
N ALA A 316 -15.38 -2.63 12.13
CA ALA A 316 -14.60 -3.85 12.14
C ALA A 316 -14.33 -4.33 13.59
N PRO A 317 -14.10 -5.64 13.78
CA PRO A 317 -13.71 -6.16 15.09
C PRO A 317 -12.34 -5.60 15.51
N ALA A 318 -12.12 -5.51 16.82
CA ALA A 318 -10.85 -5.08 17.36
C ALA A 318 -9.71 -6.03 16.94
N GLY A 319 -8.56 -5.46 16.56
CA GLY A 319 -7.38 -6.19 16.12
C GLY A 319 -6.69 -5.53 14.93
N TYR A 320 -5.67 -6.21 14.39
CA TYR A 320 -5.11 -5.87 13.07
C TYR A 320 -5.94 -6.58 12.00
N VAL A 321 -6.90 -5.88 11.42
CA VAL A 321 -7.88 -6.44 10.48
C VAL A 321 -7.62 -5.91 9.09
N THR A 322 -7.10 -6.76 8.22
CA THR A 322 -6.80 -6.42 6.82
C THR A 322 -8.07 -6.39 5.96
N THR A 323 -8.06 -5.59 4.89
CA THR A 323 -9.26 -5.29 4.09
C THR A 323 -9.80 -6.47 3.27
N ASP A 324 -9.06 -7.56 3.15
CA ASP A 324 -9.59 -8.84 2.64
C ASP A 324 -10.78 -9.36 3.47
N GLN A 325 -10.82 -9.02 4.77
CA GLN A 325 -11.91 -9.37 5.69
C GLN A 325 -13.06 -8.36 5.67
N TYR A 326 -12.86 -7.20 5.06
CA TYR A 326 -13.91 -6.17 4.97
C TYR A 326 -14.93 -6.49 3.86
N PRO A 327 -16.14 -5.90 3.93
CA PRO A 327 -17.05 -5.82 2.79
C PRO A 327 -16.36 -5.14 1.60
N TYR A 328 -16.95 -5.26 0.41
CA TYR A 328 -16.47 -4.49 -0.74
C TYR A 328 -16.45 -3.00 -0.45
N ASN A 329 -15.50 -2.29 -1.08
CA ASN A 329 -15.39 -0.85 -0.92
C ASN A 329 -16.60 -0.15 -1.53
N GLU A 330 -17.25 0.72 -0.74
CA GLU A 330 -18.45 1.47 -1.14
C GLU A 330 -18.10 2.93 -1.39
N TYR A 331 -18.71 3.54 -2.40
CA TYR A 331 -18.65 4.99 -2.56
C TYR A 331 -19.59 5.67 -1.57
N CYS A 332 -19.03 6.38 -0.60
CA CYS A 332 -19.81 7.12 0.38
C CYS A 332 -20.37 8.41 -0.22
N VAL A 333 -21.62 8.39 -0.67
CA VAL A 333 -22.32 9.57 -1.25
C VAL A 333 -22.63 10.61 -0.16
N HIS A 334 -23.01 10.14 1.02
CA HIS A 334 -23.37 10.96 2.19
C HIS A 334 -22.17 11.10 3.15
N ALA A 335 -22.39 11.82 4.25
CA ALA A 335 -21.39 11.93 5.31
C ALA A 335 -21.03 10.56 5.89
N LEU A 336 -19.74 10.35 6.21
CA LEU A 336 -19.19 9.05 6.64
C LEU A 336 -19.91 8.44 7.83
N ASN A 337 -20.36 9.27 8.77
CA ASN A 337 -21.08 8.82 9.98
C ASN A 337 -22.42 8.13 9.67
N THR A 338 -23.02 8.37 8.49
CA THR A 338 -24.28 7.72 8.09
C THR A 338 -24.07 6.26 7.67
N TYR A 339 -22.84 5.87 7.41
CA TYR A 339 -22.46 4.50 7.01
C TYR A 339 -21.94 3.68 8.19
N VAL A 340 -21.69 4.29 9.35
CA VAL A 340 -21.22 3.59 10.56
C VAL A 340 -22.41 2.89 11.22
N LYS A 341 -22.44 1.56 11.16
CA LYS A 341 -23.56 0.74 11.64
C LYS A 341 -23.62 0.70 13.16
N SER A 342 -22.46 0.62 13.83
CA SER A 342 -22.35 0.55 15.28
C SER A 342 -22.89 1.79 16.02
N ARG A 343 -23.05 2.92 15.31
CA ARG A 343 -23.63 4.16 15.87
C ARG A 343 -25.13 4.29 15.64
N ASN A 344 -25.72 3.41 14.82
CA ASN A 344 -27.15 3.44 14.47
C ASN A 344 -27.97 2.38 15.23
N LEU A 345 -27.35 1.71 16.21
CA LEU A 345 -27.97 0.76 17.15
C LEU A 345 -28.13 1.41 18.52
#